data_9f2f1febaeb155e6237824c2c2af40c0
#
_entry.id   9f2f1febaeb155e6237824c2c2af40c0
#
_cell.length_a   1.000
_cell.length_b   1.000
_cell.length_c   1.000
_cell.angle_alpha   90.00
_cell.angle_beta   90.00
_cell.angle_gamma   90.00
#
_symmetry.space_group_name_H-M   'P 1'
#
loop_
_entity.id
_entity.type
_entity.pdbx_description
1 polymer ?
#
loop_
_entity_poly.entity_id
_entity_poly.type
_entity_poly.pdbx_seq_one_letter_code
_entity_poly.pdbx_strand_id
1 'polypeptide(L)'
;LNAIDANFENQEPLRLLILNRTPFFGNDDDYADSIAVNVFNDLYDAIEGKPNTKGECFHLNMLSTTCHVYFGKVMGATPNGRLAGRAISDGTSPSHGADTHGPSSVIKSLGKLDQVKSGGTLLNQRFMPAMLKREEDIIKLCALIRTYFSLGGHHIQFNIVDMETLQAAQ
;
A
#
# COMPACT_ATOMS: atom_id res chain seq x y z
N LEU A 1 -16.14 -17.40 -1.35
CA LEU A 1 -14.94 -18.25 -1.41
C LEU A 1 -14.78 -18.86 -2.80
N ASN A 2 -15.78 -19.53 -3.38
CA ASN A 2 -15.66 -20.21 -4.69
C ASN A 2 -15.10 -19.33 -5.82
N ALA A 3 -15.46 -18.04 -5.84
CA ALA A 3 -14.94 -17.12 -6.85
C ALA A 3 -13.43 -16.84 -6.67
N ILE A 4 -12.95 -16.78 -5.42
CA ILE A 4 -11.55 -16.59 -5.09
C ILE A 4 -10.76 -17.85 -5.46
N ASP A 5 -11.26 -19.04 -5.09
CA ASP A 5 -10.63 -20.31 -5.42
C ASP A 5 -10.50 -20.52 -6.93
N ALA A 6 -11.50 -20.03 -7.70
CA ALA A 6 -11.50 -20.04 -9.15
C ALA A 6 -10.73 -18.83 -9.78
N ASN A 7 -9.98 -18.06 -9.00
CA ASN A 7 -9.28 -16.87 -9.48
C ASN A 7 -10.19 -15.87 -10.22
N PHE A 8 -11.45 -15.76 -9.78
CA PHE A 8 -12.53 -14.99 -10.39
C PHE A 8 -12.86 -15.39 -11.85
N GLU A 9 -12.44 -16.58 -12.28
CA GLU A 9 -12.80 -17.08 -13.61
C GLU A 9 -14.32 -17.12 -13.76
N ASN A 10 -14.85 -16.56 -14.85
CA ASN A 10 -16.28 -16.36 -15.11
C ASN A 10 -17.03 -15.55 -14.03
N GLN A 11 -16.31 -14.83 -13.15
CA GLN A 11 -16.86 -13.99 -12.07
C GLN A 11 -16.33 -12.53 -12.14
N GLU A 12 -15.94 -12.09 -13.32
CA GLU A 12 -15.43 -10.72 -13.52
C GLU A 12 -16.43 -9.62 -13.05
N PRO A 13 -17.76 -9.75 -13.23
CA PRO A 13 -18.70 -8.77 -12.69
C PRO A 13 -18.63 -8.67 -11.17
N LEU A 14 -18.47 -9.78 -10.45
CA LEU A 14 -18.27 -9.78 -9.00
C LEU A 14 -16.95 -9.13 -8.61
N ARG A 15 -15.87 -9.44 -9.31
CA ARG A 15 -14.56 -8.83 -9.08
C ARG A 15 -14.60 -7.31 -9.26
N LEU A 16 -15.24 -6.84 -10.34
CA LEU A 16 -15.41 -5.41 -10.59
C LEU A 16 -16.31 -4.74 -9.54
N LEU A 17 -17.35 -5.42 -9.06
CA LEU A 17 -18.18 -4.93 -7.97
C LEU A 17 -17.33 -4.71 -6.70
N ILE A 18 -16.49 -5.68 -6.34
CA ILE A 18 -15.57 -5.57 -5.21
C ILE A 18 -14.63 -4.36 -5.40
N LEU A 19 -13.95 -4.28 -6.55
CA LEU A 19 -12.99 -3.21 -6.83
C LEU A 19 -13.60 -1.80 -6.82
N ASN A 20 -14.87 -1.67 -7.21
CA ASN A 20 -15.52 -0.35 -7.38
C ASN A 20 -16.43 0.05 -6.21
N ARG A 21 -16.79 -0.88 -5.31
CA ARG A 21 -17.80 -0.63 -4.27
C ARG A 21 -17.31 -0.89 -2.86
N THR A 22 -16.19 -1.57 -2.69
CA THR A 22 -15.61 -1.80 -1.37
C THR A 22 -14.72 -0.63 -0.98
N PRO A 23 -14.79 -0.14 0.26
CA PRO A 23 -13.84 0.84 0.75
C PRO A 23 -12.46 0.20 0.87
N PHE A 24 -11.43 0.91 0.42
CA PHE A 24 -10.04 0.46 0.45
C PHE A 24 -9.17 1.45 1.23
N PHE A 25 -8.18 0.91 1.93
CA PHE A 25 -7.10 1.68 2.54
C PHE A 25 -6.38 2.53 1.49
N GLY A 26 -6.05 3.78 1.86
CA GLY A 26 -5.38 4.73 0.98
C GLY A 26 -6.31 5.79 0.37
N ASN A 27 -7.58 5.82 0.78
CA ASN A 27 -8.57 6.78 0.29
C ASN A 27 -9.10 7.75 1.36
N ASP A 28 -8.43 7.81 2.52
CA ASP A 28 -8.88 8.59 3.69
C ASP A 28 -10.28 8.16 4.16
N ASP A 29 -10.55 6.85 4.08
CA ASP A 29 -11.79 6.22 4.54
C ASP A 29 -11.58 5.65 5.94
N ASP A 30 -12.26 6.21 6.94
CA ASP A 30 -12.06 5.86 8.34
C ASP A 30 -12.38 4.38 8.64
N TYR A 31 -13.33 3.79 7.92
CA TYR A 31 -13.67 2.37 8.11
C TYR A 31 -12.53 1.47 7.62
N ALA A 32 -12.07 1.64 6.39
CA ALA A 32 -11.00 0.84 5.83
C ALA A 32 -9.66 1.08 6.56
N ASP A 33 -9.37 2.35 6.88
CA ASP A 33 -8.14 2.74 7.57
C ASP A 33 -8.09 2.20 9.00
N SER A 34 -9.23 2.19 9.72
CA SER A 34 -9.28 1.63 11.08
C SER A 34 -8.98 0.13 11.11
N ILE A 35 -9.39 -0.62 10.09
CA ILE A 35 -9.05 -2.05 9.98
C ILE A 35 -7.54 -2.22 9.82
N ALA A 36 -6.90 -1.41 8.95
CA ALA A 36 -5.45 -1.46 8.77
C ALA A 36 -4.70 -1.10 10.07
N VAL A 37 -5.16 -0.07 10.80
CA VAL A 37 -4.60 0.33 12.10
C VAL A 37 -4.73 -0.80 13.13
N ASN A 38 -5.89 -1.45 13.22
CA ASN A 38 -6.10 -2.53 14.16
C ASN A 38 -5.20 -3.74 13.84
N VAL A 39 -5.14 -4.16 12.58
CA VAL A 39 -4.25 -5.27 12.16
C VAL A 39 -2.78 -4.95 12.44
N PHE A 40 -2.35 -3.71 12.20
CA PHE A 40 -1.00 -3.27 12.52
C PHE A 40 -0.71 -3.37 14.03
N ASN A 41 -1.60 -2.85 14.87
CA ASN A 41 -1.44 -2.89 16.32
C ASN A 41 -1.45 -4.33 16.85
N ASP A 42 -2.35 -5.18 16.38
CA ASP A 42 -2.40 -6.60 16.77
C ASP A 42 -1.10 -7.34 16.42
N LEU A 43 -0.54 -7.08 15.23
CA LEU A 43 0.75 -7.66 14.82
C LEU A 43 1.90 -7.10 15.66
N TYR A 44 1.90 -5.80 15.93
CA TYR A 44 2.90 -5.17 16.78
C TYR A 44 2.90 -5.78 18.18
N ASP A 45 1.76 -5.88 18.84
CA ASP A 45 1.62 -6.44 20.17
C ASP A 45 1.98 -7.94 20.23
N ALA A 46 1.76 -8.65 19.12
CA ALA A 46 2.09 -10.07 19.02
C ALA A 46 3.59 -10.34 18.83
N ILE A 47 4.34 -9.42 18.22
CA ILE A 47 5.72 -9.66 17.75
C ILE A 47 6.74 -8.82 18.52
N GLU A 48 6.45 -7.53 18.74
CA GLU A 48 7.41 -6.56 19.26
C GLU A 48 7.96 -6.97 20.62
N GLY A 49 9.27 -6.91 20.76
CA GLY A 49 9.97 -7.22 22.00
C GLY A 49 9.97 -8.69 22.39
N LYS A 50 9.39 -9.60 21.62
CA LYS A 50 9.46 -11.04 21.91
C LYS A 50 10.89 -11.54 21.72
N PRO A 51 11.42 -12.39 22.64
CA PRO A 51 12.78 -12.88 22.56
C PRO A 51 12.98 -13.76 21.30
N ASN A 52 14.10 -13.59 20.64
CA ASN A 52 14.53 -14.45 19.56
C ASN A 52 15.61 -15.46 20.00
N THR A 53 15.95 -16.40 19.14
CA THR A 53 16.92 -17.46 19.45
C THR A 53 18.38 -16.99 19.54
N LYS A 54 18.64 -15.71 19.21
CA LYS A 54 20.00 -15.12 19.25
C LYS A 54 20.25 -14.25 20.48
N GLY A 55 19.31 -14.18 21.41
CA GLY A 55 19.42 -13.39 22.64
C GLY A 55 18.95 -11.93 22.50
N GLU A 56 18.38 -11.58 21.35
CA GLU A 56 17.79 -10.29 21.05
C GLU A 56 16.26 -10.40 21.01
N CYS A 57 15.58 -9.35 20.55
CA CYS A 57 14.12 -9.33 20.38
C CYS A 57 13.73 -9.26 18.91
N PHE A 58 12.49 -9.67 18.62
CA PHE A 58 11.86 -9.40 17.34
C PHE A 58 11.35 -7.96 17.30
N HIS A 59 11.44 -7.35 16.13
CA HIS A 59 10.89 -6.02 15.84
C HIS A 59 10.07 -6.06 14.56
N LEU A 60 8.97 -5.31 14.54
CA LEU A 60 8.12 -5.19 13.36
C LEU A 60 8.72 -4.19 12.36
N ASN A 61 8.64 -4.55 11.08
CA ASN A 61 9.09 -3.72 9.98
C ASN A 61 8.06 -3.76 8.83
N MET A 62 7.70 -2.61 8.28
CA MET A 62 6.75 -2.48 7.16
C MET A 62 7.46 -2.13 5.85
N LEU A 63 8.63 -2.74 5.61
CA LEU A 63 9.42 -2.63 4.39
C LEU A 63 9.43 -3.98 3.67
N SER A 64 8.71 -4.09 2.57
CA SER A 64 8.67 -5.32 1.78
C SER A 64 9.85 -5.48 0.82
N THR A 65 10.58 -4.39 0.52
CA THR A 65 11.58 -4.33 -0.56
C THR A 65 11.00 -4.90 -1.87
N THR A 66 11.47 -6.05 -2.36
CA THR A 66 10.92 -6.74 -3.53
C THR A 66 10.07 -7.96 -3.19
N CYS A 67 9.95 -8.31 -1.90
CA CYS A 67 9.23 -9.51 -1.46
C CYS A 67 7.75 -9.50 -1.85
N HIS A 68 7.11 -8.33 -1.95
CA HIS A 68 5.73 -8.19 -2.39
C HIS A 68 5.49 -8.78 -3.78
N VAL A 69 6.45 -8.71 -4.69
CA VAL A 69 6.39 -9.33 -6.01
C VAL A 69 6.54 -10.86 -5.89
N TYR A 70 7.53 -11.30 -5.14
CA TYR A 70 7.82 -12.73 -4.96
C TYR A 70 6.65 -13.45 -4.27
N PHE A 71 6.18 -12.94 -3.16
CA PHE A 71 5.03 -13.53 -2.46
C PHE A 71 3.75 -13.45 -3.30
N GLY A 72 3.54 -12.37 -4.03
CA GLY A 72 2.40 -12.24 -4.92
C GLY A 72 2.36 -13.32 -5.99
N LYS A 73 3.52 -13.74 -6.52
CA LYS A 73 3.61 -14.80 -7.54
C LYS A 73 3.11 -16.17 -7.06
N VAL A 74 3.29 -16.48 -5.78
CA VAL A 74 2.92 -17.78 -5.20
C VAL A 74 1.57 -17.75 -4.48
N MET A 75 1.00 -16.55 -4.25
CA MET A 75 -0.31 -16.40 -3.61
C MET A 75 -1.45 -16.57 -4.61
N GLY A 76 -2.51 -17.28 -4.19
CA GLY A 76 -3.80 -17.33 -4.87
C GLY A 76 -4.49 -15.96 -4.93
N ALA A 77 -5.68 -15.91 -5.53
CA ALA A 77 -6.52 -14.72 -5.52
C ALA A 77 -6.92 -14.32 -4.10
N THR A 78 -7.23 -13.04 -3.89
CA THR A 78 -7.59 -12.51 -2.58
C THR A 78 -8.95 -11.82 -2.59
N PRO A 79 -9.64 -11.72 -1.43
CA PRO A 79 -11.00 -11.18 -1.34
C PRO A 79 -11.18 -9.75 -1.85
N ASN A 80 -10.10 -8.97 -1.91
CA ASN A 80 -10.11 -7.60 -2.43
C ASN A 80 -10.11 -7.51 -3.98
N GLY A 81 -10.25 -8.64 -4.68
CA GLY A 81 -10.28 -8.68 -6.14
C GLY A 81 -8.90 -8.82 -6.81
N ARG A 82 -7.80 -8.99 -6.03
CA ARG A 82 -6.47 -9.28 -6.58
C ARG A 82 -6.46 -10.69 -7.18
N LEU A 83 -6.00 -10.82 -8.41
CA LEU A 83 -5.85 -12.12 -9.08
C LEU A 83 -4.63 -12.88 -8.57
N ALA A 84 -4.66 -14.20 -8.68
CA ALA A 84 -3.52 -15.07 -8.39
C ALA A 84 -2.29 -14.65 -9.19
N GLY A 85 -1.12 -14.76 -8.59
CA GLY A 85 0.16 -14.43 -9.23
C GLY A 85 0.45 -12.93 -9.37
N ARG A 86 -0.47 -12.05 -9.02
CA ARG A 86 -0.22 -10.59 -9.02
C ARG A 86 0.47 -10.16 -7.73
N ALA A 87 1.35 -9.16 -7.83
CA ALA A 87 2.03 -8.61 -6.67
C ALA A 87 1.03 -8.17 -5.58
N ILE A 88 1.38 -8.37 -4.32
CA ILE A 88 0.68 -7.80 -3.17
C ILE A 88 1.09 -6.34 -2.95
N SER A 89 0.53 -5.68 -1.95
CA SER A 89 0.89 -4.29 -1.61
C SER A 89 2.38 -4.17 -1.29
N ASP A 90 2.95 -3.04 -1.66
CA ASP A 90 4.37 -2.73 -1.46
C ASP A 90 4.53 -1.87 -0.21
N GLY A 91 5.15 -2.42 0.81
CA GLY A 91 5.33 -1.75 2.11
C GLY A 91 4.00 -1.30 2.70
N THR A 92 3.89 0.00 2.98
CA THR A 92 2.64 0.62 3.46
C THR A 92 1.76 1.18 2.35
N SER A 93 2.15 1.00 1.08
CA SER A 93 1.37 1.49 -0.06
C SER A 93 0.01 0.79 -0.14
N PRO A 94 -1.04 1.48 -0.58
CA PRO A 94 -2.31 0.84 -0.89
C PRO A 94 -2.16 -0.30 -1.92
N SER A 95 -3.11 -1.22 -1.94
CA SER A 95 -3.19 -2.24 -2.99
C SER A 95 -3.23 -1.58 -4.37
N HIS A 96 -2.64 -2.23 -5.37
CA HIS A 96 -2.53 -1.66 -6.71
C HIS A 96 -3.89 -1.28 -7.28
N GLY A 97 -4.06 0.00 -7.60
CA GLY A 97 -5.31 0.56 -8.14
C GLY A 97 -6.39 0.86 -7.11
N ALA A 98 -6.13 0.68 -5.81
CA ALA A 98 -7.08 0.97 -4.74
C ALA A 98 -7.14 2.46 -4.35
N ASP A 99 -6.06 3.19 -4.57
CA ASP A 99 -5.87 4.60 -4.20
C ASP A 99 -6.50 5.57 -5.23
N THR A 100 -7.83 5.58 -5.27
CA THR A 100 -8.60 6.35 -6.27
C THR A 100 -8.82 7.81 -5.90
N HIS A 101 -8.62 8.20 -4.64
CA HIS A 101 -8.83 9.57 -4.14
C HIS A 101 -7.58 10.44 -4.16
N GLY A 102 -6.51 9.97 -4.80
CA GLY A 102 -5.29 10.72 -5.01
C GLY A 102 -4.29 10.70 -3.85
N PRO A 103 -3.07 11.25 -4.07
CA PRO A 103 -1.94 11.07 -3.18
C PRO A 103 -2.13 11.68 -1.79
N SER A 104 -2.89 12.76 -1.67
CA SER A 104 -3.17 13.36 -0.35
C SER A 104 -4.00 12.45 0.54
N SER A 105 -4.96 11.72 -0.03
CA SER A 105 -5.76 10.74 0.71
C SER A 105 -4.93 9.55 1.15
N VAL A 106 -4.00 9.09 0.32
CA VAL A 106 -3.03 8.05 0.70
C VAL A 106 -2.24 8.46 1.93
N ILE A 107 -1.68 9.67 1.91
CA ILE A 107 -0.88 10.19 3.04
C ILE A 107 -1.70 10.32 4.32
N LYS A 108 -2.97 10.74 4.23
CA LYS A 108 -3.86 10.81 5.39
C LYS A 108 -4.18 9.42 5.95
N SER A 109 -4.45 8.43 5.11
CA SER A 109 -4.65 7.05 5.53
C SER A 109 -3.40 6.52 6.25
N LEU A 110 -2.19 6.75 5.68
CA LEU A 110 -0.95 6.35 6.31
C LEU A 110 -0.67 7.09 7.62
N GLY A 111 -1.09 8.35 7.74
CA GLY A 111 -0.96 9.13 8.97
C GLY A 111 -1.77 8.60 10.15
N LYS A 112 -2.73 7.70 9.90
CA LYS A 112 -3.49 7.01 10.95
C LYS A 112 -2.73 5.81 11.54
N LEU A 113 -1.73 5.27 10.82
CA LEU A 113 -0.82 4.23 11.31
C LEU A 113 0.27 4.88 12.17
N ASP A 114 0.58 4.28 13.31
CA ASP A 114 1.73 4.69 14.12
C ASP A 114 3.03 4.15 13.50
N GLN A 115 3.51 4.86 12.48
CA GLN A 115 4.68 4.44 11.72
C GLN A 115 5.97 4.46 12.56
N VAL A 116 5.99 5.22 13.66
CA VAL A 116 7.16 5.32 14.56
C VAL A 116 7.40 4.01 15.32
N LYS A 117 6.34 3.23 15.56
CA LYS A 117 6.46 1.90 16.16
C LYS A 117 7.18 0.89 15.27
N SER A 118 7.25 1.12 13.98
CA SER A 118 7.91 0.22 13.03
C SER A 118 9.40 0.54 12.89
N GLY A 119 10.22 -0.47 12.64
CA GLY A 119 11.64 -0.29 12.29
C GLY A 119 11.87 0.35 10.91
N GLY A 120 10.80 0.57 10.15
CA GLY A 120 10.79 1.29 8.88
C GLY A 120 9.50 1.07 8.12
N THR A 121 9.10 2.10 7.36
CA THR A 121 7.94 2.06 6.47
C THR A 121 8.36 2.56 5.10
N LEU A 122 7.72 2.07 4.06
CA LEU A 122 7.94 2.52 2.68
C LEU A 122 6.59 2.81 2.03
N LEU A 123 6.45 4.04 1.52
CA LEU A 123 5.38 4.44 0.64
C LEU A 123 5.91 4.64 -0.78
N ASN A 124 5.37 3.91 -1.73
CA ASN A 124 5.59 4.16 -3.16
C ASN A 124 4.43 4.97 -3.74
N GLN A 125 4.75 6.07 -4.42
CA GLN A 125 3.80 6.92 -5.13
C GLN A 125 4.16 6.97 -6.62
N ARG A 126 3.15 6.93 -7.48
CA ARG A 126 3.34 7.03 -8.93
C ARG A 126 2.72 8.30 -9.44
N PHE A 127 3.49 9.04 -10.24
CA PHE A 127 3.04 10.27 -10.89
C PHE A 127 3.33 10.20 -12.38
N MET A 128 2.39 10.68 -13.18
CA MET A 128 2.68 10.92 -14.59
C MET A 128 3.53 12.19 -14.71
N PRO A 129 4.54 12.25 -15.61
CA PRO A 129 5.36 13.44 -15.83
C PRO A 129 4.54 14.70 -16.11
N ALA A 130 3.37 14.53 -16.74
CA ALA A 130 2.44 15.63 -17.02
C ALA A 130 1.90 16.33 -15.78
N MET A 131 1.88 15.65 -14.63
CA MET A 131 1.38 16.20 -13.34
C MET A 131 2.41 17.09 -12.64
N LEU A 132 3.67 17.13 -13.11
CA LEU A 132 4.78 17.84 -12.46
C LEU A 132 5.47 18.83 -13.40
N LYS A 133 4.74 19.37 -14.38
CA LYS A 133 5.31 20.26 -15.40
C LYS A 133 5.44 21.71 -14.94
N ARG A 134 4.58 22.17 -14.04
CA ARG A 134 4.52 23.56 -13.60
C ARG A 134 5.18 23.69 -12.24
N GLU A 135 5.73 24.86 -11.97
CA GLU A 135 6.32 25.20 -10.66
C GLU A 135 5.32 24.98 -9.51
N GLU A 136 4.05 25.34 -9.71
CA GLU A 136 2.98 25.10 -8.72
C GLU A 136 2.79 23.62 -8.39
N ASP A 137 2.99 22.72 -9.35
CA ASP A 137 2.85 21.30 -9.15
C ASP A 137 4.01 20.76 -8.29
N ILE A 138 5.21 21.29 -8.52
CA ILE A 138 6.39 20.98 -7.67
C ILE A 138 6.19 21.49 -6.24
N ILE A 139 5.66 22.70 -6.07
CA ILE A 139 5.34 23.23 -4.74
C ILE A 139 4.34 22.33 -4.02
N LYS A 140 3.29 21.84 -4.71
CA LYS A 140 2.34 20.90 -4.15
C LYS A 140 2.98 19.58 -3.76
N LEU A 141 3.88 19.05 -4.59
CA LEU A 141 4.65 17.85 -4.28
C LEU A 141 5.52 18.05 -3.03
N CYS A 142 6.20 19.19 -2.90
CA CYS A 142 6.97 19.52 -1.71
C CYS A 142 6.10 19.60 -0.45
N ALA A 143 4.90 20.18 -0.56
CA ALA A 143 3.93 20.22 0.55
C ALA A 143 3.46 18.81 0.94
N LEU A 144 3.19 17.95 -0.05
CA LEU A 144 2.81 16.55 0.14
C LEU A 144 3.89 15.78 0.93
N ILE A 145 5.15 15.92 0.51
CA ILE A 145 6.31 15.29 1.16
C ILE A 145 6.44 15.75 2.61
N ARG A 146 6.38 17.06 2.85
CA ARG A 146 6.44 17.61 4.21
C ARG A 146 5.32 17.10 5.09
N THR A 147 4.09 17.04 4.56
CA THR A 147 2.93 16.50 5.29
C THR A 147 3.14 15.04 5.65
N TYR A 148 3.63 14.21 4.72
CA TYR A 148 3.93 12.80 4.99
C TYR A 148 4.88 12.63 6.17
N PHE A 149 6.00 13.35 6.16
CA PHE A 149 6.97 13.26 7.26
C PHE A 149 6.45 13.87 8.58
N SER A 150 5.63 14.91 8.52
CA SER A 150 5.02 15.49 9.74
C SER A 150 4.00 14.56 10.40
N LEU A 151 3.43 13.61 9.64
CA LEU A 151 2.53 12.55 10.12
C LEU A 151 3.28 11.29 10.57
N GLY A 152 4.60 11.34 10.70
CA GLY A 152 5.41 10.20 11.16
C GLY A 152 5.87 9.27 10.05
N GLY A 153 5.68 9.65 8.78
CA GLY A 153 6.18 8.88 7.63
C GLY A 153 7.69 8.71 7.67
N HIS A 154 8.18 7.55 7.26
CA HIS A 154 9.59 7.19 7.37
C HIS A 154 10.33 7.25 6.03
N HIS A 155 9.77 6.69 4.97
CA HIS A 155 10.34 6.71 3.62
C HIS A 155 9.23 6.86 2.57
N ILE A 156 9.44 7.73 1.61
CA ILE A 156 8.58 7.89 0.45
C ILE A 156 9.41 7.83 -0.83
N GLN A 157 8.97 7.03 -1.78
CA GLN A 157 9.58 6.90 -3.11
C GLN A 157 8.61 7.37 -4.18
N PHE A 158 9.10 8.14 -5.14
CA PHE A 158 8.32 8.60 -6.28
C PHE A 158 8.80 7.94 -7.57
N ASN A 159 7.88 7.29 -8.26
CA ASN A 159 8.09 6.75 -9.60
C ASN A 159 7.37 7.68 -10.60
N ILE A 160 8.15 8.45 -11.35
CA ILE A 160 7.62 9.43 -12.31
C ILE A 160 7.84 8.87 -13.70
N VAL A 161 6.84 8.17 -14.19
CA VAL A 161 6.89 7.46 -15.49
C VAL A 161 5.59 7.68 -16.26
N ASP A 162 5.68 7.75 -17.58
CA ASP A 162 4.51 7.79 -18.43
C ASP A 162 3.92 6.39 -18.67
N MET A 163 2.73 6.37 -19.24
CA MET A 163 2.01 5.13 -19.48
C MET A 163 2.73 4.25 -20.50
N GLU A 164 3.38 4.84 -21.51
CA GLU A 164 4.12 4.12 -22.54
C GLU A 164 5.31 3.36 -21.93
N THR A 165 6.08 4.01 -21.09
CA THR A 165 7.18 3.39 -20.33
C THR A 165 6.69 2.25 -19.44
N LEU A 166 5.53 2.42 -18.75
CA LEU A 166 4.96 1.37 -17.93
C LEU A 166 4.50 0.17 -18.75
N GLN A 167 3.91 0.39 -19.92
CA GLN A 167 3.47 -0.68 -20.80
C GLN A 167 4.66 -1.44 -21.40
N ALA A 168 5.74 -0.76 -21.74
CA ALA A 168 6.96 -1.38 -22.27
C ALA A 168 7.72 -2.21 -21.23
N ALA A 169 7.48 -2.00 -19.94
CA ALA A 169 8.11 -2.72 -18.84
C ALA A 169 7.36 -3.98 -18.38
N GLN A 170 6.19 -4.27 -18.94
CA GLN A 170 5.39 -5.47 -18.66
C GLN A 170 5.74 -6.63 -19.58
#